data_03b9d0cb77d05467ff58c573c45b9e7f
#
_entry.id   03b9d0cb77d05467ff58c573c45b9e7f
#
_cell.length_a   1.000
_cell.length_b   1.000
_cell.length_c   1.000
_cell.angle_alpha   90.00
_cell.angle_beta   90.00
_cell.angle_gamma   90.00
#
_symmetry.space_group_name_H-M   'P 1'
#
loop_
_entity.id
_entity.type
_entity.pdbx_description
1 polymer ?
#
loop_
_entity_poly.entity_id
_entity_poly.type
_entity_poly.pdbx_seq_one_letter_code
_entity_poly.pdbx_strand_id
1 'polypeptide(L)'
;VYRAFFTTYLPARTVMAVAALPMDALVQVEALITNGEGTIPNEPQAGDLVKYVNNTHNAPYHALSTQTVAFSHYNNITGQLPIDPATGKMVEGGVAEQAAQCLKNIKAVLTSIDVPFDDIVKVNVFLTDLADVDAVNEVYTRFFPDSGIARAVAYMPARTIVPVAALPMHAKVQI
;
A
#
# COMPACT_ATOMS: atom_id res chain seq x y z
N VAL A 1 -11.36 5.87 18.45
CA VAL A 1 -10.61 4.80 19.13
C VAL A 1 -9.20 4.67 18.53
N TYR A 2 -9.03 4.28 17.24
CA TYR A 2 -7.71 4.02 16.61
C TYR A 2 -6.69 5.16 16.80
N ARG A 3 -7.09 6.41 16.48
CA ARG A 3 -6.19 7.57 16.58
C ARG A 3 -5.71 7.86 18.01
N ALA A 4 -6.45 7.47 19.01
CA ALA A 4 -6.07 7.72 20.41
C ALA A 4 -4.86 6.91 20.89
N PHE A 5 -4.48 5.85 20.14
CA PHE A 5 -3.30 5.05 20.45
C PHE A 5 -2.01 5.60 19.84
N PHE A 6 -2.11 6.55 18.89
CA PHE A 6 -0.94 7.10 18.19
C PHE A 6 -0.78 8.58 18.52
N THR A 7 0.22 8.92 19.30
CA THR A 7 0.44 10.28 19.82
C THR A 7 1.38 11.12 18.96
N THR A 8 2.19 10.51 18.11
CA THR A 8 3.20 11.19 17.30
C THR A 8 2.83 11.22 15.80
N TYR A 9 2.73 10.06 15.18
CA TYR A 9 2.32 9.91 13.79
C TYR A 9 1.40 8.69 13.64
N LEU A 10 0.68 8.64 12.53
CA LEU A 10 -0.14 7.48 12.20
C LEU A 10 0.66 6.53 11.29
N PRO A 11 0.64 5.22 11.57
CA PRO A 11 1.30 4.25 10.69
C PRO A 11 0.61 4.18 9.31
N ALA A 12 1.33 3.63 8.34
CA ALA A 12 0.72 3.14 7.10
C ALA A 12 -0.30 2.05 7.44
N ARG A 13 -1.45 2.03 6.74
CA ARG A 13 -2.56 1.14 7.09
C ARG A 13 -3.29 0.63 5.85
N THR A 14 -3.63 -0.65 5.89
CA THR A 14 -4.57 -1.26 4.94
C THR A 14 -5.79 -1.77 5.71
N VAL A 15 -6.98 -1.59 5.16
CA VAL A 15 -8.25 -2.01 5.77
C VAL A 15 -9.05 -2.79 4.74
N MET A 16 -9.56 -3.94 5.14
CA MET A 16 -10.42 -4.78 4.32
C MET A 16 -11.44 -5.50 5.19
N ALA A 17 -12.56 -5.89 4.63
CA ALA A 17 -13.50 -6.79 5.26
C ALA A 17 -13.21 -8.22 4.86
N VAL A 18 -13.33 -9.14 5.80
CA VAL A 18 -13.18 -10.59 5.60
C VAL A 18 -14.48 -11.30 5.91
N ALA A 19 -14.65 -12.53 5.42
CA ALA A 19 -15.87 -13.31 5.63
C ALA A 19 -16.08 -13.72 7.09
N ALA A 20 -15.00 -14.04 7.81
CA ALA A 20 -15.02 -14.40 9.21
C ALA A 20 -13.66 -14.18 9.86
N LEU A 21 -13.65 -14.05 11.17
CA LEU A 21 -12.45 -14.01 11.99
C LEU A 21 -12.50 -15.12 13.03
N PRO A 22 -11.36 -15.61 13.53
CA PRO A 22 -11.32 -16.61 14.59
C PRO A 22 -12.11 -16.16 15.82
N MET A 23 -12.79 -17.11 16.45
CA MET A 23 -13.58 -16.91 17.66
C MET A 23 -14.69 -15.85 17.52
N ASP A 24 -15.25 -15.72 16.31
CA ASP A 24 -16.28 -14.71 15.98
C ASP A 24 -15.88 -13.28 16.31
N ALA A 25 -14.60 -12.98 16.29
CA ALA A 25 -14.10 -11.65 16.54
C ALA A 25 -14.62 -10.65 15.50
N LEU A 26 -14.94 -9.43 15.94
CA LEU A 26 -15.44 -8.36 15.07
C LEU A 26 -14.29 -7.64 14.34
N VAL A 27 -13.08 -7.70 14.89
CA VAL A 27 -11.91 -7.01 14.35
C VAL A 27 -10.64 -7.80 14.70
N GLN A 28 -9.71 -7.84 13.77
CA GLN A 28 -8.34 -8.31 14.00
C GLN A 28 -7.37 -7.23 13.51
N VAL A 29 -6.30 -7.00 14.26
CA VAL A 29 -5.25 -6.06 13.89
C VAL A 29 -3.92 -6.79 13.87
N GLU A 30 -3.20 -6.67 12.77
CA GLU A 30 -1.80 -7.06 12.64
C GLU A 30 -0.94 -5.80 12.56
N ALA A 31 0.20 -5.79 13.22
CA ALA A 31 1.12 -4.66 13.21
C ALA A 31 2.55 -5.12 12.93
N LEU A 32 3.22 -4.40 12.03
CA LEU A 32 4.66 -4.51 11.84
C LEU A 32 5.31 -3.42 12.70
N ILE A 33 6.20 -3.82 13.57
CA ILE A 33 6.80 -2.95 14.58
C ILE A 33 8.31 -3.02 14.44
N THR A 34 8.98 -1.86 14.47
CA THR A 34 10.43 -1.80 14.72
C THR A 34 10.68 -1.62 16.21
N ASN A 35 11.59 -2.38 16.78
CA ASN A 35 11.96 -2.26 18.19
C ASN A 35 13.10 -1.25 18.43
N GLY A 36 13.73 -0.75 17.37
CA GLY A 36 14.84 0.19 17.45
C GLY A 36 16.13 -0.38 18.07
N GLU A 37 16.14 -1.66 18.42
CA GLU A 37 17.25 -2.33 19.06
C GLU A 37 18.09 -3.10 18.04
N GLY A 38 18.60 -2.52 17.05
CA GLY A 38 19.47 -3.13 16.03
C GLY A 38 19.89 -4.58 16.19
N THR A 39 20.52 -5.12 15.23
CA THR A 39 21.16 -6.45 15.31
C THR A 39 22.30 -6.46 16.32
N ILE A 40 22.48 -7.62 16.95
CA ILE A 40 23.57 -7.90 17.92
C ILE A 40 24.91 -7.26 17.49
N PRO A 41 25.57 -6.50 18.40
CA PRO A 41 25.31 -6.42 19.84
C PRO A 41 24.39 -5.26 20.26
N ASN A 42 23.13 -5.38 20.20
CA ASN A 42 22.07 -4.55 20.81
C ASN A 42 22.24 -3.00 20.75
N GLU A 43 23.05 -2.49 19.87
CA GLU A 43 23.13 -1.06 19.63
C GLU A 43 22.17 -0.65 18.50
N PRO A 44 21.30 0.38 18.72
CA PRO A 44 20.41 0.85 17.67
C PRO A 44 21.21 1.26 16.44
N GLN A 45 20.92 0.61 15.30
CA GLN A 45 21.47 1.05 14.03
C GLN A 45 20.68 2.26 13.52
N ALA A 46 21.33 3.19 12.88
CA ALA A 46 20.67 4.38 12.33
C ALA A 46 19.55 4.02 11.33
N GLY A 47 19.56 2.79 10.80
CA GLY A 47 18.54 2.26 9.91
C GLY A 47 17.30 1.66 10.58
N ASP A 48 17.38 1.34 11.88
CA ASP A 48 16.35 0.59 12.60
C ASP A 48 15.23 1.50 13.15
N LEU A 49 15.46 2.81 13.17
CA LEU A 49 14.49 3.77 13.64
C LEU A 49 13.57 4.22 12.50
N VAL A 50 12.35 4.61 12.83
CA VAL A 50 11.46 5.30 11.89
C VAL A 50 12.15 6.59 11.47
N LYS A 51 12.54 6.69 10.20
CA LYS A 51 13.29 7.80 9.67
C LYS A 51 12.43 8.88 9.06
N TYR A 52 11.29 8.49 8.49
CA TYR A 52 10.49 9.39 7.68
C TYR A 52 9.04 8.97 7.58
N VAL A 53 8.16 9.91 7.79
CA VAL A 53 6.71 9.79 7.54
C VAL A 53 6.32 10.87 6.55
N ASN A 54 5.59 10.52 5.51
CA ASN A 54 5.25 11.48 4.46
C ASN A 54 3.82 11.34 3.96
N ASN A 55 3.25 12.48 3.63
CA ASN A 55 2.01 12.62 2.88
C ASN A 55 2.23 13.61 1.73
N THR A 56 1.75 13.28 0.55
CA THR A 56 1.73 14.15 -0.62
C THR A 56 0.30 14.51 -1.00
N HIS A 57 0.11 15.70 -1.59
CA HIS A 57 -1.17 16.10 -2.16
C HIS A 57 -1.49 15.39 -3.48
N ASN A 58 -0.51 14.73 -4.09
CA ASN A 58 -0.64 14.00 -5.35
C ASN A 58 -1.19 12.57 -5.18
N ALA A 59 -1.47 12.16 -3.95
CA ALA A 59 -2.14 10.91 -3.61
C ALA A 59 -3.25 11.16 -2.58
N PRO A 60 -4.27 10.29 -2.48
CA PRO A 60 -5.38 10.49 -1.56
C PRO A 60 -4.92 10.59 -0.11
N TYR A 61 -5.37 11.62 0.57
CA TYR A 61 -5.15 11.79 2.01
C TYR A 61 -6.18 11.01 2.81
N HIS A 62 -5.75 10.39 3.89
CA HIS A 62 -6.63 9.74 4.84
C HIS A 62 -6.30 10.16 6.28
N ALA A 63 -7.30 10.62 7.02
CA ALA A 63 -7.13 11.16 8.38
C ALA A 63 -6.64 10.13 9.43
N LEU A 64 -6.67 8.84 9.12
CA LEU A 64 -6.32 7.73 10.03
C LEU A 64 -5.12 6.90 9.54
N SER A 65 -4.34 7.40 8.58
CA SER A 65 -3.10 6.76 8.14
C SER A 65 -2.15 7.75 7.48
N THR A 66 -0.86 7.50 7.60
CA THR A 66 0.16 8.19 6.81
C THR A 66 0.37 7.44 5.49
N GLN A 67 0.51 8.14 4.38
CA GLN A 67 0.65 7.50 3.07
C GLN A 67 1.89 6.62 2.97
N THR A 68 3.02 7.04 3.53
CA THR A 68 4.22 6.22 3.63
C THR A 68 4.97 6.42 4.94
N VAL A 69 5.50 5.31 5.45
CA VAL A 69 6.36 5.28 6.64
C VAL A 69 7.61 4.48 6.30
N ALA A 70 8.76 5.15 6.33
CA ALA A 70 10.05 4.55 6.11
C ALA A 70 10.70 4.15 7.44
N PHE A 71 11.23 2.94 7.50
CA PHE A 71 12.10 2.49 8.57
C PHE A 71 13.17 1.56 8.01
N SER A 72 14.38 1.63 8.55
CA SER A 72 15.51 0.86 8.02
C SER A 72 15.66 1.08 6.51
N HIS A 73 15.63 0.01 5.72
CA HIS A 73 15.72 0.03 4.26
C HIS A 73 14.37 -0.15 3.56
N TYR A 74 13.26 -0.08 4.30
CA TYR A 74 11.92 -0.33 3.77
C TYR A 74 11.03 0.91 3.86
N ASN A 75 10.19 1.07 2.83
CA ASN A 75 9.06 1.99 2.86
C ASN A 75 7.76 1.17 2.88
N ASN A 76 6.92 1.44 3.87
CA ASN A 76 5.57 0.88 3.92
C ASN A 76 4.59 1.92 3.41
N ILE A 77 3.81 1.56 2.40
CA ILE A 77 2.78 2.41 1.82
C ILE A 77 1.42 1.94 2.32
N THR A 78 0.59 2.89 2.73
CA THR A 78 -0.83 2.63 3.01
C THR A 78 -1.50 2.09 1.76
N GLY A 79 -2.32 1.04 1.90
CA GLY A 79 -3.09 0.49 0.80
C GLY A 79 -3.88 1.58 0.09
N GLN A 80 -3.62 1.77 -1.20
CA GLN A 80 -4.23 2.81 -2.00
C GLN A 80 -5.59 2.37 -2.53
N LEU A 81 -6.60 3.20 -2.28
CA LEU A 81 -7.92 3.10 -2.90
C LEU A 81 -7.94 3.83 -4.25
N PRO A 82 -8.88 3.49 -5.14
CA PRO A 82 -8.99 4.12 -6.47
C PRO A 82 -9.62 5.52 -6.40
N ILE A 83 -9.07 6.38 -5.58
CA ILE A 83 -9.53 7.75 -5.35
C ILE A 83 -8.65 8.70 -6.16
N ASP A 84 -9.28 9.58 -6.93
CA ASP A 84 -8.59 10.69 -7.57
C ASP A 84 -8.23 11.75 -6.50
N PRO A 85 -6.94 12.06 -6.29
CA PRO A 85 -6.51 13.01 -5.28
C PRO A 85 -7.01 14.45 -5.54
N ALA A 86 -7.27 14.81 -6.80
CA ALA A 86 -7.74 16.14 -7.15
C ALA A 86 -9.20 16.38 -6.74
N THR A 87 -10.02 15.34 -6.80
CA THR A 87 -11.45 15.43 -6.50
C THR A 87 -11.84 14.82 -5.15
N GLY A 88 -10.99 13.97 -4.58
CA GLY A 88 -11.28 13.18 -3.38
C GLY A 88 -12.35 12.10 -3.61
N LYS A 89 -12.73 11.82 -4.86
CA LYS A 89 -13.77 10.85 -5.22
C LYS A 89 -13.17 9.61 -5.84
N MET A 90 -13.90 8.51 -5.72
CA MET A 90 -13.58 7.29 -6.46
C MET A 90 -13.67 7.57 -7.96
N VAL A 91 -12.69 7.04 -8.74
CA VAL A 91 -12.74 7.13 -10.18
C VAL A 91 -13.93 6.36 -10.75
N GLU A 92 -14.50 6.87 -11.81
CA GLU A 92 -15.54 6.17 -12.56
C GLU A 92 -14.94 5.03 -13.37
N GLY A 93 -15.76 4.05 -13.73
CA GLY A 93 -15.37 2.90 -14.52
C GLY A 93 -15.34 1.58 -13.76
N GLY A 94 -14.69 0.59 -14.33
CA GLY A 94 -14.57 -0.77 -13.81
C GLY A 94 -13.32 -0.97 -12.96
N VAL A 95 -12.99 -2.23 -12.70
CA VAL A 95 -11.82 -2.61 -11.93
C VAL A 95 -10.51 -2.17 -12.58
N ALA A 96 -10.46 -2.12 -13.91
CA ALA A 96 -9.27 -1.69 -14.66
C ALA A 96 -8.92 -0.22 -14.36
N GLU A 97 -9.90 0.69 -14.46
CA GLU A 97 -9.74 2.11 -14.14
C GLU A 97 -9.38 2.28 -12.66
N GLN A 98 -10.02 1.52 -11.80
CA GLN A 98 -9.74 1.54 -10.37
C GLN A 98 -8.31 1.06 -10.07
N ALA A 99 -7.86 -0.05 -10.65
CA ALA A 99 -6.50 -0.55 -10.48
C ALA A 99 -5.45 0.45 -11.01
N ALA A 100 -5.71 1.05 -12.17
CA ALA A 100 -4.85 2.08 -12.72
C ALA A 100 -4.71 3.28 -11.78
N GLN A 101 -5.80 3.71 -11.14
CA GLN A 101 -5.75 4.82 -10.19
C GLN A 101 -4.98 4.44 -8.92
N CYS A 102 -5.18 3.24 -8.37
CA CYS A 102 -4.38 2.78 -7.23
C CYS A 102 -2.88 2.83 -7.54
N LEU A 103 -2.45 2.32 -8.69
CA LEU A 103 -1.03 2.32 -9.09
C LEU A 103 -0.50 3.73 -9.36
N LYS A 104 -1.31 4.64 -9.93
CA LYS A 104 -0.95 6.07 -10.04
C LYS A 104 -0.73 6.71 -8.67
N ASN A 105 -1.59 6.41 -7.71
CA ASN A 105 -1.46 6.93 -6.35
C ASN A 105 -0.18 6.41 -5.67
N ILE A 106 0.13 5.11 -5.81
CA ILE A 106 1.39 4.54 -5.33
C ILE A 106 2.59 5.25 -5.96
N LYS A 107 2.56 5.43 -7.30
CA LYS A 107 3.63 6.14 -8.00
C LYS A 107 3.81 7.58 -7.50
N ALA A 108 2.72 8.30 -7.25
CA ALA A 108 2.78 9.65 -6.71
C ALA A 108 3.37 9.69 -5.28
N VAL A 109 3.02 8.72 -4.44
CA VAL A 109 3.62 8.58 -3.10
C VAL A 109 5.13 8.33 -3.21
N LEU A 110 5.58 7.37 -4.01
CA LEU A 110 6.99 7.05 -4.20
C LEU A 110 7.77 8.23 -4.77
N THR A 111 7.23 8.90 -5.79
CA THR A 111 7.84 10.10 -6.36
C THR A 111 8.05 11.21 -5.31
N SER A 112 7.14 11.33 -4.34
CA SER A 112 7.24 12.36 -3.30
C SER A 112 8.35 12.10 -2.26
N ILE A 113 8.94 10.93 -2.28
CA ILE A 113 10.06 10.53 -1.41
C ILE A 113 11.30 10.10 -2.21
N ASP A 114 11.36 10.46 -3.49
CA ASP A 114 12.47 10.18 -4.40
C ASP A 114 12.81 8.68 -4.52
N VAL A 115 11.79 7.80 -4.42
CA VAL A 115 11.94 6.36 -4.62
C VAL A 115 11.41 6.01 -6.02
N PRO A 116 12.22 5.37 -6.87
CA PRO A 116 11.80 4.89 -8.17
C PRO A 116 10.64 3.88 -8.06
N PHE A 117 9.72 3.91 -9.02
CA PHE A 117 8.58 2.98 -9.03
C PHE A 117 9.00 1.53 -9.23
N ASP A 118 10.09 1.29 -9.92
CA ASP A 118 10.69 -0.02 -10.17
C ASP A 118 11.53 -0.57 -8.99
N ASP A 119 11.67 0.20 -7.91
CA ASP A 119 12.20 -0.31 -6.64
C ASP A 119 11.14 -1.05 -5.79
N ILE A 120 9.91 -1.16 -6.27
CA ILE A 120 8.88 -1.94 -5.59
C ILE A 120 9.25 -3.43 -5.64
N VAL A 121 9.41 -4.05 -4.47
CA VAL A 121 9.78 -5.47 -4.35
C VAL A 121 8.58 -6.39 -4.14
N LYS A 122 7.49 -5.87 -3.58
CA LYS A 122 6.28 -6.64 -3.30
C LYS A 122 5.02 -5.78 -3.38
N VAL A 123 3.97 -6.36 -3.97
CA VAL A 123 2.63 -5.76 -4.07
C VAL A 123 1.58 -6.73 -3.56
N ASN A 124 0.66 -6.26 -2.73
CA ASN A 124 -0.55 -6.96 -2.37
C ASN A 124 -1.73 -6.32 -3.10
N VAL A 125 -2.53 -7.13 -3.75
CA VAL A 125 -3.74 -6.72 -4.47
C VAL A 125 -4.94 -7.36 -3.79
N PHE A 126 -5.83 -6.54 -3.27
CA PHE A 126 -7.08 -6.96 -2.65
C PHE A 126 -8.21 -6.74 -3.64
N LEU A 127 -8.96 -7.80 -3.97
CA LEU A 127 -10.07 -7.79 -4.93
C LEU A 127 -11.35 -8.26 -4.28
N THR A 128 -12.47 -7.63 -4.62
CA THR A 128 -13.79 -8.11 -4.19
C THR A 128 -14.34 -9.22 -5.06
N ASP A 129 -13.80 -9.39 -6.27
CA ASP A 129 -14.17 -10.47 -7.19
C ASP A 129 -12.91 -10.99 -7.91
N LEU A 130 -12.67 -12.31 -7.86
CA LEU A 130 -11.55 -12.94 -8.58
C LEU A 130 -11.77 -12.98 -10.11
N ALA A 131 -12.98 -12.82 -10.60
CA ALA A 131 -13.23 -12.69 -12.04
C ALA A 131 -12.58 -11.43 -12.65
N ASP A 132 -12.25 -10.44 -11.81
CA ASP A 132 -11.60 -9.21 -12.22
C ASP A 132 -10.06 -9.33 -12.37
N VAL A 133 -9.46 -10.50 -12.06
CA VAL A 133 -8.00 -10.69 -12.05
C VAL A 133 -7.35 -10.37 -13.39
N ASP A 134 -7.95 -10.82 -14.50
CA ASP A 134 -7.37 -10.60 -15.84
C ASP A 134 -7.35 -9.12 -16.23
N ALA A 135 -8.41 -8.38 -15.91
CA ALA A 135 -8.47 -6.95 -16.15
C ALA A 135 -7.42 -6.18 -15.31
N VAL A 136 -7.20 -6.62 -14.06
CA VAL A 136 -6.13 -6.06 -13.22
C VAL A 136 -4.75 -6.42 -13.78
N ASN A 137 -4.54 -7.63 -14.28
CA ASN A 137 -3.28 -8.06 -14.89
C ASN A 137 -2.89 -7.21 -16.08
N GLU A 138 -3.84 -6.91 -16.98
CA GLU A 138 -3.59 -6.03 -18.12
C GLU A 138 -3.13 -4.64 -17.71
N VAL A 139 -3.72 -4.06 -16.69
CA VAL A 139 -3.30 -2.76 -16.14
C VAL A 139 -1.93 -2.87 -15.51
N TYR A 140 -1.74 -3.88 -14.67
CA TYR A 140 -0.50 -4.10 -13.92
C TYR A 140 0.73 -4.20 -14.83
N THR A 141 0.64 -4.94 -15.93
CA THR A 141 1.73 -5.07 -16.90
C THR A 141 2.09 -3.77 -17.61
N ARG A 142 1.17 -2.80 -17.68
CA ARG A 142 1.47 -1.47 -18.23
C ARG A 142 2.27 -0.60 -17.27
N PHE A 143 2.13 -0.83 -15.96
CA PHE A 143 2.89 -0.10 -14.94
C PHE A 143 4.27 -0.72 -14.70
N PHE A 144 4.42 -2.02 -14.95
CA PHE A 144 5.68 -2.77 -14.79
C PHE A 144 6.12 -3.45 -16.11
N PRO A 145 6.22 -2.70 -17.23
CA PRO A 145 6.55 -3.31 -18.50
C PRO A 145 8.01 -3.76 -18.57
N ASP A 146 8.87 -3.00 -17.89
CA ASP A 146 10.31 -3.23 -17.86
C ASP A 146 10.89 -2.47 -16.66
N SER A 147 11.79 -3.09 -15.94
CA SER A 147 12.42 -2.46 -14.77
C SER A 147 13.80 -1.93 -15.14
N GLY A 148 14.01 -0.66 -14.83
CA GLY A 148 15.33 -0.04 -14.95
C GLY A 148 16.39 -0.71 -14.08
N ILE A 149 16.02 -1.34 -12.97
CA ILE A 149 16.92 -2.09 -12.08
C ILE A 149 17.36 -3.37 -12.76
N ALA A 150 16.43 -4.12 -13.31
CA ALA A 150 16.71 -5.40 -13.97
C ALA A 150 17.55 -5.23 -15.24
N ARG A 151 17.47 -4.11 -15.91
CA ARG A 151 18.23 -3.65 -17.09
C ARG A 151 18.35 -4.64 -18.25
N ALA A 152 18.47 -5.91 -17.99
CA ALA A 152 18.64 -6.95 -19.00
C ALA A 152 17.43 -7.90 -19.10
N VAL A 153 16.52 -7.87 -18.15
CA VAL A 153 15.32 -8.73 -18.10
C VAL A 153 14.14 -7.95 -17.58
N ALA A 154 12.97 -8.26 -18.09
CA ALA A 154 11.72 -7.73 -17.56
C ALA A 154 11.58 -8.08 -16.08
N TYR A 155 11.13 -7.12 -15.29
CA TYR A 155 11.01 -7.27 -13.86
C TYR A 155 9.58 -6.91 -13.41
N MET A 156 9.02 -7.77 -12.61
CA MET A 156 7.77 -7.51 -11.90
C MET A 156 7.98 -7.78 -10.41
N PRO A 157 7.47 -6.94 -9.52
CA PRO A 157 7.54 -7.22 -8.09
C PRO A 157 6.81 -8.52 -7.73
N ALA A 158 7.25 -9.18 -6.67
CA ALA A 158 6.50 -10.29 -6.11
C ALA A 158 5.08 -9.82 -5.77
N ARG A 159 4.05 -10.60 -6.14
CA ARG A 159 2.66 -10.18 -5.99
C ARG A 159 1.82 -11.26 -5.31
N THR A 160 0.93 -10.81 -4.43
CA THR A 160 -0.13 -11.64 -3.85
C THR A 160 -1.49 -11.02 -4.19
N ILE A 161 -2.42 -11.83 -4.70
CA ILE A 161 -3.82 -11.43 -4.89
C ILE A 161 -4.64 -12.09 -3.78
N VAL A 162 -5.42 -11.28 -3.08
CA VAL A 162 -6.24 -11.71 -1.94
C VAL A 162 -7.70 -11.35 -2.21
N PRO A 163 -8.61 -12.34 -2.33
CA PRO A 163 -10.03 -12.05 -2.38
C PRO A 163 -10.51 -11.59 -0.99
N VAL A 164 -11.32 -10.53 -0.97
CA VAL A 164 -11.86 -9.94 0.26
C VAL A 164 -13.37 -9.74 0.14
N ALA A 165 -14.07 -9.76 1.26
CA ALA A 165 -15.54 -9.63 1.26
C ALA A 165 -15.99 -8.21 0.86
N ALA A 166 -15.25 -7.17 1.25
CA ALA A 166 -15.51 -5.80 0.86
C ALA A 166 -14.27 -4.93 1.08
N LEU A 167 -14.24 -3.79 0.37
CA LEU A 167 -13.24 -2.74 0.51
C LEU A 167 -13.90 -1.41 0.90
N PRO A 168 -13.18 -0.49 1.54
CA PRO A 168 -13.71 0.83 1.87
C PRO A 168 -14.27 1.54 0.63
N MET A 169 -15.33 2.33 0.85
CA MET A 169 -16.03 3.10 -0.19
C MET A 169 -16.57 2.25 -1.35
N HIS A 170 -16.79 0.93 -1.12
CA HIS A 170 -17.23 -0.01 -2.15
C HIS A 170 -16.26 -0.14 -3.34
N ALA A 171 -14.97 0.08 -3.10
CA ALA A 171 -13.95 -0.15 -4.12
C ALA A 171 -13.94 -1.62 -4.55
N LYS A 172 -13.64 -1.89 -5.82
CA LYS A 172 -13.46 -3.25 -6.35
C LYS A 172 -12.05 -3.78 -6.11
N VAL A 173 -11.09 -2.87 -6.01
CA VAL A 173 -9.67 -3.18 -5.81
C VAL A 173 -9.04 -2.18 -4.86
N GLN A 174 -8.06 -2.67 -4.08
CA GLN A 174 -7.11 -1.89 -3.29
C GLN A 174 -5.71 -2.49 -3.51
N ILE A 175 -4.70 -1.65 -3.65
CA ILE A 175 -3.32 -2.08 -3.87
C ILE A 175 -2.39 -1.42 -2.84
#